data_b314fe81dfde0733a6f50191582df8eb
#
_entry.id   b314fe81dfde0733a6f50191582df8eb
#
_cell.length_a   1.000
_cell.length_b   1.000
_cell.length_c   1.000
_cell.angle_alpha   90.00
_cell.angle_beta   90.00
_cell.angle_gamma   90.00
#
_symmetry.space_group_name_H-M   'P 1'
#
loop_
_entity.id
_entity.type
_entity.pdbx_description
1 polymer ?
#
loop_
_entity_poly.entity_id
_entity_poly.type
_entity_poly.pdbx_seq_one_letter_code
_entity_poly.pdbx_strand_id
1 'polypeptide(L)'
;MHSYRLELSRGLEVHNIITAIMEEYHLDLQQALYWLSGYASRLISNFLANIRALPSWGEKIDRAVMVYIDRVARGVRGCDAWAYETNRYYGDDGLKVRECRKMTLLPSDSGYVTRKDLELEIMVA
;
A
#
# COMPACT_ATOMS: atom_id res chain seq x y z
N MET A 1 -2.42 -2.74 1.47
CA MET A 1 -1.25 -3.59 1.18
C MET A 1 -0.59 -4.14 2.46
N HIS A 2 -0.19 -3.29 3.43
CA HIS A 2 0.49 -3.74 4.66
C HIS A 2 -0.30 -4.79 5.46
N SER A 3 -1.62 -4.69 5.53
CA SER A 3 -2.49 -5.63 6.25
C SER A 3 -2.64 -6.99 5.56
N TYR A 4 -2.39 -7.10 4.26
CA TYR A 4 -2.64 -8.31 3.48
C TYR A 4 -2.00 -9.56 4.07
N ARG A 5 -0.74 -9.48 4.48
CA ARG A 5 0.00 -10.59 5.10
C ARG A 5 -0.71 -11.15 6.34
N LEU A 6 -1.24 -10.26 7.20
CA LEU A 6 -1.96 -10.66 8.41
C LEU A 6 -3.39 -11.14 8.11
N GLU A 7 -4.06 -10.48 7.19
CA GLU A 7 -5.41 -10.86 6.78
C GLU A 7 -5.39 -12.24 6.14
N LEU A 8 -4.44 -12.48 5.23
CA LEU A 8 -4.23 -13.78 4.61
C LEU A 8 -4.01 -14.88 5.66
N SER A 9 -3.13 -14.67 6.64
CA SER A 9 -2.85 -15.66 7.68
C SER A 9 -4.05 -15.98 8.58
N ARG A 10 -5.05 -15.09 8.61
CA ARG A 10 -6.28 -15.22 9.41
C ARG A 10 -7.51 -15.63 8.59
N GLY A 11 -7.34 -15.86 7.28
CA GLY A 11 -8.48 -16.13 6.38
C GLY A 11 -9.43 -14.94 6.21
N LEU A 12 -8.94 -13.70 6.36
CA LEU A 12 -9.72 -12.47 6.28
C LEU A 12 -9.40 -11.66 5.02
N GLU A 13 -8.67 -12.21 4.07
CA GLU A 13 -8.20 -11.56 2.85
C GLU A 13 -9.31 -11.18 1.87
N VAL A 14 -10.52 -11.70 2.03
CA VAL A 14 -11.66 -11.49 1.11
C VAL A 14 -12.00 -10.01 0.92
N HIS A 15 -11.76 -9.19 1.94
CA HIS A 15 -12.01 -7.75 1.89
C HIS A 15 -10.77 -6.91 1.56
N ASN A 16 -9.68 -7.54 1.15
CA ASN A 16 -8.44 -6.84 0.82
C ASN A 16 -8.42 -6.42 -0.65
N ILE A 17 -7.89 -5.22 -0.92
CA ILE A 17 -7.77 -4.70 -2.30
C ILE A 17 -6.95 -5.61 -3.20
N ILE A 18 -5.97 -6.33 -2.66
CA ILE A 18 -5.13 -7.25 -3.45
C ILE A 18 -5.98 -8.42 -3.93
N THR A 19 -6.79 -9.02 -3.06
CA THR A 19 -7.72 -10.10 -3.44
C THR A 19 -8.72 -9.61 -4.49
N ALA A 20 -9.30 -8.42 -4.30
CA ALA A 20 -10.22 -7.84 -5.28
C ALA A 20 -9.57 -7.65 -6.66
N ILE A 21 -8.30 -7.21 -6.71
CA ILE A 21 -7.54 -7.07 -7.96
C ILE A 21 -7.29 -8.44 -8.61
N MET A 22 -6.91 -9.44 -7.81
CA MET A 22 -6.66 -10.80 -8.30
C MET A 22 -7.92 -11.39 -8.95
N GLU A 23 -9.07 -11.21 -8.31
CA GLU A 23 -10.35 -11.72 -8.82
C GLU A 23 -10.83 -10.96 -10.06
N GLU A 24 -10.84 -9.63 -10.00
CA GLU A 24 -11.35 -8.77 -11.09
C GLU A 24 -10.53 -8.91 -12.38
N TYR A 25 -9.22 -9.01 -12.27
CA TYR A 25 -8.32 -9.05 -13.43
C TYR A 25 -7.72 -10.43 -13.71
N HIS A 26 -8.12 -11.46 -12.97
CA HIS A 26 -7.60 -12.83 -13.07
C HIS A 26 -6.07 -12.88 -12.97
N LEU A 27 -5.51 -12.15 -12.02
CA LEU A 27 -4.07 -12.02 -11.81
C LEU A 27 -3.59 -12.93 -10.67
N ASP A 28 -2.34 -13.38 -10.75
CA ASP A 28 -1.66 -13.93 -9.60
C ASP A 28 -1.27 -12.84 -8.59
N LEU A 29 -0.83 -13.23 -7.40
CA LEU A 29 -0.51 -12.31 -6.31
C LEU A 29 0.58 -11.28 -6.72
N GLN A 30 1.65 -11.74 -7.38
CA GLN A 30 2.73 -10.84 -7.78
C GLN A 30 2.27 -9.85 -8.86
N GLN A 31 1.47 -10.30 -9.80
CA GLN A 31 0.86 -9.45 -10.84
C GLN A 31 -0.09 -8.42 -10.22
N ALA A 32 -0.91 -8.82 -9.24
CA ALA A 32 -1.80 -7.92 -8.52
C ALA A 32 -1.03 -6.84 -7.74
N LEU A 33 0.10 -7.17 -7.13
CA LEU A 33 0.97 -6.22 -6.46
C LEU A 33 1.60 -5.22 -7.44
N TYR A 34 2.07 -5.67 -8.60
CA TYR A 34 2.55 -4.77 -9.66
C TYR A 34 1.45 -3.86 -10.20
N TRP A 35 0.25 -4.40 -10.41
CA TRP A 35 -0.91 -3.60 -10.83
C TRP A 35 -1.23 -2.51 -9.81
N LEU A 36 -1.27 -2.87 -8.51
CA LEU A 36 -1.55 -1.94 -7.41
C LEU A 36 -0.47 -0.84 -7.32
N SER A 37 0.79 -1.19 -7.50
CA SER A 37 1.89 -0.23 -7.52
C SER A 37 1.73 0.79 -8.66
N GLY A 38 1.42 0.31 -9.86
CA GLY A 38 1.12 1.18 -11.02
C GLY A 38 -0.10 2.07 -10.78
N TYR A 39 -1.14 1.54 -10.16
CA TYR A 39 -2.34 2.30 -9.79
C TYR A 39 -2.02 3.40 -8.78
N ALA A 40 -1.27 3.08 -7.72
CA ALA A 40 -0.84 4.05 -6.72
C ALA A 40 0.00 5.18 -7.34
N SER A 41 0.92 4.84 -8.24
CA SER A 41 1.73 5.82 -8.97
C SER A 41 0.87 6.77 -9.82
N ARG A 42 -0.17 6.26 -10.48
CA ARG A 42 -1.13 7.10 -11.21
C ARG A 42 -1.91 8.03 -10.29
N LEU A 43 -2.36 7.54 -9.13
CA LEU A 43 -3.07 8.38 -8.15
C LEU A 43 -2.18 9.52 -7.65
N ILE A 44 -0.91 9.25 -7.34
CA ILE A 44 0.05 10.27 -6.93
C ILE A 44 0.25 11.30 -8.05
N SER A 45 0.43 10.86 -9.29
CA SER A 45 0.60 11.73 -10.44
C SER A 45 -0.62 12.64 -10.66
N ASN A 46 -1.83 12.07 -10.55
CA ASN A 46 -3.09 12.81 -10.64
C ASN A 46 -3.23 13.83 -9.49
N PHE A 47 -2.89 13.44 -8.28
CA PHE A 47 -2.90 14.35 -7.13
C PHE A 47 -1.98 15.56 -7.36
N LEU A 48 -0.75 15.33 -7.82
CA LEU A 48 0.19 16.40 -8.13
C LEU A 48 -0.27 17.27 -9.30
N ALA A 49 -0.88 16.70 -10.32
CA ALA A 49 -1.45 17.45 -11.44
C ALA A 49 -2.62 18.34 -10.98
N ASN A 50 -3.51 17.82 -10.15
CA ASN A 50 -4.63 18.56 -9.60
C ASN A 50 -4.17 19.74 -8.72
N ILE A 51 -3.12 19.58 -7.92
CA ILE A 51 -2.53 20.69 -7.15
C ILE A 51 -2.08 21.82 -8.09
N ARG A 52 -1.41 21.48 -9.20
CA ARG A 52 -0.94 22.47 -10.17
C ARG A 52 -2.07 23.17 -10.93
N ALA A 53 -3.23 22.52 -11.03
CA ALA A 53 -4.42 23.03 -11.73
C ALA A 53 -5.36 23.83 -10.80
N LEU A 54 -5.05 23.96 -9.50
CA LEU A 54 -5.88 24.75 -8.60
C LEU A 54 -5.93 26.21 -9.03
N PRO A 55 -7.11 26.84 -9.05
CA PRO A 55 -7.21 28.26 -9.30
C PRO A 55 -6.63 29.06 -8.13
N SER A 56 -6.28 30.32 -8.38
CA SER A 56 -5.94 31.24 -7.32
C SER A 56 -7.20 31.91 -6.75
N TRP A 57 -7.28 31.97 -5.43
CA TRP A 57 -8.31 32.70 -4.67
C TRP A 57 -7.71 33.90 -3.92
N GLY A 58 -6.47 34.27 -4.25
CA GLY A 58 -5.71 35.31 -3.60
C GLY A 58 -4.73 34.76 -2.56
N GLU A 59 -3.64 35.50 -2.35
CA GLU A 59 -2.45 35.06 -1.61
C GLU A 59 -2.76 34.42 -0.24
N LYS A 60 -3.68 35.02 0.52
CA LYS A 60 -4.02 34.54 1.87
C LYS A 60 -4.68 33.15 1.84
N ILE A 61 -5.60 32.95 0.90
CA ILE A 61 -6.33 31.68 0.75
C ILE A 61 -5.41 30.62 0.16
N ASP A 62 -4.68 30.98 -0.89
CA ASP A 62 -3.76 30.06 -1.56
C ASP A 62 -2.72 29.50 -0.59
N ARG A 63 -2.18 30.34 0.29
CA ARG A 63 -1.27 29.92 1.36
C ARG A 63 -1.93 28.92 2.32
N ALA A 64 -3.17 29.14 2.73
CA ALA A 64 -3.90 28.24 3.61
C ALA A 64 -4.19 26.89 2.93
N VAL A 65 -4.58 26.93 1.65
CA VAL A 65 -4.82 25.73 0.83
C VAL A 65 -3.52 24.90 0.71
N MET A 66 -2.39 25.53 0.42
CA MET A 66 -1.12 24.82 0.30
C MET A 66 -0.67 24.19 1.63
N VAL A 67 -0.89 24.86 2.76
CA VAL A 67 -0.63 24.29 4.09
C VAL A 67 -1.52 23.06 4.35
N TYR A 68 -2.79 23.13 3.97
CA TYR A 68 -3.70 22.00 4.10
C TYR A 68 -3.25 20.79 3.26
N ILE A 69 -2.94 21.03 1.99
CA ILE A 69 -2.46 20.00 1.05
C ILE A 69 -1.17 19.34 1.56
N ASP A 70 -0.20 20.13 2.03
CA ASP A 70 1.06 19.60 2.59
C ASP A 70 0.79 18.69 3.80
N ARG A 71 -0.11 19.09 4.69
CA ARG A 71 -0.49 18.27 5.86
C ARG A 71 -1.15 16.95 5.46
N VAL A 72 -2.06 16.97 4.49
CA VAL A 72 -2.69 15.76 3.95
C VAL A 72 -1.64 14.83 3.33
N ALA A 73 -0.74 15.37 2.50
CA ALA A 73 0.33 14.60 1.87
C ALA A 73 1.28 13.98 2.91
N ARG A 74 1.63 14.74 3.96
CA ARG A 74 2.44 14.22 5.09
C ARG A 74 1.70 13.13 5.87
N GLY A 75 0.38 13.24 6.04
CA GLY A 75 -0.45 12.22 6.67
C GLY A 75 -0.37 10.88 5.93
N VAL A 76 -0.50 10.90 4.60
CA VAL A 76 -0.40 9.68 3.77
C VAL A 76 0.99 9.05 3.91
N ARG A 77 2.06 9.84 3.80
CA ARG A 77 3.44 9.35 3.97
C ARG A 77 3.72 8.85 5.39
N GLY A 78 3.16 9.53 6.39
CA GLY A 78 3.27 9.13 7.78
C GLY A 78 2.61 7.79 8.05
N CYS A 79 1.43 7.54 7.49
CA CYS A 79 0.76 6.23 7.59
C CYS A 79 1.59 5.11 6.96
N ASP A 80 2.20 5.36 5.79
CA ASP A 80 3.07 4.38 5.15
C ASP A 80 4.32 4.09 6.00
N ALA A 81 5.01 5.13 6.47
CA ALA A 81 6.18 4.99 7.34
C ALA A 81 5.82 4.25 8.64
N TRP A 82 4.73 4.65 9.29
CA TRP A 82 4.25 4.01 10.51
C TRP A 82 3.95 2.52 10.33
N ALA A 83 3.44 2.11 9.16
CA ALA A 83 3.14 0.71 8.89
C ALA A 83 4.39 -0.19 8.98
N TYR A 84 5.57 0.33 8.69
CA TYR A 84 6.84 -0.40 8.84
C TYR A 84 7.44 -0.28 10.25
N GLU A 85 7.14 0.79 10.97
CA GLU A 85 7.68 1.04 12.31
C GLU A 85 6.85 0.35 13.41
N THR A 86 5.56 0.11 13.14
CA THR A 86 4.70 -0.61 14.06
C THR A 86 4.91 -2.13 13.96
N ASN A 87 4.92 -2.82 15.09
CA ASN A 87 5.00 -4.28 15.10
C ASN A 87 3.73 -4.97 14.59
N ARG A 88 2.69 -4.18 14.24
CA ARG A 88 1.38 -4.70 13.85
C ARG A 88 1.42 -5.55 12.58
N TYR A 89 2.15 -5.11 11.55
CA TYR A 89 2.09 -5.73 10.22
C TYR A 89 3.27 -6.66 9.95
N TYR A 90 4.45 -6.33 10.43
CA TYR A 90 5.68 -7.03 10.11
C TYR A 90 6.45 -7.53 11.35
N GLY A 91 5.92 -7.32 12.56
CA GLY A 91 6.64 -7.59 13.79
C GLY A 91 7.93 -6.77 13.84
N ASP A 92 9.02 -7.40 14.26
CA ASP A 92 10.33 -6.74 14.37
C ASP A 92 11.04 -6.55 13.03
N ASP A 93 10.51 -7.14 11.94
CA ASP A 93 11.13 -7.07 10.60
C ASP A 93 10.72 -5.86 9.77
N GLY A 94 9.88 -4.96 10.29
CA GLY A 94 9.27 -3.88 9.51
C GLY A 94 10.27 -3.00 8.78
N LEU A 95 11.33 -2.54 9.45
CA LEU A 95 12.36 -1.69 8.83
C LEU A 95 13.15 -2.46 7.76
N LYS A 96 13.41 -3.75 7.99
CA LYS A 96 14.06 -4.62 7.00
C LYS A 96 13.19 -4.79 5.74
N VAL A 97 11.88 -5.02 5.91
CA VAL A 97 10.93 -5.12 4.80
C VAL A 97 10.89 -3.79 4.01
N ARG A 98 10.90 -2.65 4.71
CA ARG A 98 10.96 -1.32 4.08
C ARG A 98 12.21 -1.15 3.22
N GLU A 99 13.36 -1.62 3.69
CA GLU A 99 14.64 -1.50 3.00
C GLU A 99 14.73 -2.46 1.80
N CYS A 100 14.49 -3.75 2.03
CA CYS A 100 14.67 -4.78 0.99
C CYS A 100 13.46 -4.90 0.04
N ARG A 101 12.32 -4.30 0.39
CA ARG A 101 11.05 -4.38 -0.39
C ARG A 101 10.56 -5.81 -0.61
N LYS A 102 10.90 -6.69 0.31
CA LYS A 102 10.52 -8.10 0.27
C LYS A 102 9.88 -8.51 1.58
N MET A 103 8.83 -9.30 1.51
CA MET A 103 8.22 -9.90 2.70
C MET A 103 7.91 -11.37 2.46
N THR A 104 7.97 -12.16 3.52
CA THR A 104 7.52 -13.54 3.53
C THR A 104 6.06 -13.60 3.96
N LEU A 105 5.25 -14.36 3.25
CA LEU A 105 3.88 -14.63 3.68
C LEU A 105 3.87 -15.49 4.95
N LEU A 106 2.89 -15.27 5.80
CA LEU A 106 2.66 -16.13 6.96
C LEU A 106 1.86 -17.37 6.53
N PRO A 107 2.08 -18.53 7.18
CA PRO A 107 1.23 -19.69 6.97
C PRO A 107 -0.24 -19.32 7.17
N SER A 108 -1.11 -19.86 6.33
CA SER A 108 -2.55 -19.65 6.41
C SER A 108 -3.25 -20.97 6.67
N ASP A 109 -4.20 -20.97 7.59
CA ASP A 109 -5.08 -22.13 7.84
C ASP A 109 -6.19 -22.26 6.77
N SER A 110 -6.36 -21.23 5.90
CA SER A 110 -7.44 -21.17 4.91
C SER A 110 -7.22 -22.04 3.67
N GLY A 111 -6.07 -22.67 3.51
CA GLY A 111 -5.75 -23.51 2.34
C GLY A 111 -5.53 -22.74 1.03
N TYR A 112 -5.72 -21.42 1.01
CA TYR A 112 -5.50 -20.57 -0.17
C TYR A 112 -4.02 -20.28 -0.45
N VAL A 113 -3.15 -20.45 0.55
CA VAL A 113 -1.71 -20.28 0.41
C VAL A 113 -1.06 -21.63 0.36
N THR A 114 -0.52 -21.98 -0.79
CA THR A 114 0.24 -23.21 -0.95
C THR A 114 1.65 -23.03 -0.37
N ARG A 115 2.33 -24.15 -0.07
CA ARG A 115 3.73 -24.12 0.37
C ARG A 115 4.64 -23.38 -0.64
N LYS A 116 4.28 -23.40 -1.91
CA LYS A 116 4.97 -22.71 -3.00
C LYS A 116 4.82 -21.20 -2.93
N ASP A 117 3.65 -20.71 -2.46
CA ASP A 117 3.38 -19.28 -2.30
C ASP A 117 4.11 -18.70 -1.07
N LEU A 118 4.40 -19.52 -0.05
CA LEU A 118 5.19 -19.11 1.13
C LEU A 118 6.66 -18.86 0.79
N GLU A 119 7.17 -19.45 -0.31
CA GLU A 119 8.55 -19.26 -0.76
C GLU A 119 8.68 -18.05 -1.71
N LEU A 120 7.58 -17.40 -2.08
CA LEU A 120 7.60 -16.21 -2.91
C LEU A 120 8.13 -15.02 -2.11
N GLU A 121 9.28 -14.49 -2.54
CA GLU A 121 9.73 -13.17 -2.13
C GLU A 121 8.87 -12.12 -2.83
N ILE A 122 7.85 -11.62 -2.14
CA ILE A 122 6.95 -10.63 -2.67
C ILE A 122 7.61 -9.26 -2.62
N MET A 123 7.84 -8.67 -3.79
CA MET A 123 8.29 -7.29 -3.89
C MET A 123 7.15 -6.35 -3.47
N VAL A 124 7.37 -5.62 -2.38
CA VAL A 124 6.47 -4.57 -1.90
C VAL A 124 6.84 -3.27 -2.61
N ALA A 125 5.88 -2.67 -3.30
CA ALA A 125 6.07 -1.43 -4.05
C ALA A 125 6.27 -0.22 -3.14
#